data_ed3c8f3e8a9c4f14424d3d00da20d239
#
_entry.id   ed3c8f3e8a9c4f14424d3d00da20d239
#
_cell.length_a   1.000
_cell.length_b   1.000
_cell.length_c   1.000
_cell.angle_alpha   90.00
_cell.angle_beta   90.00
_cell.angle_gamma   90.00
#
_symmetry.space_group_name_H-M   'P 1'
#
loop_
_entity.id
_entity.type
_entity.pdbx_description
1 polymer ?
#
loop_
_entity_poly.entity_id
_entity_poly.type
_entity_poly.pdbx_seq_one_letter_code
_entity_poly.pdbx_strand_id
1 'polypeptide(L)'
;MNTYRCPDRAKGQCGSQHRNGVVLIVVLVLVVMLSLAGFGFLSTMSAEYEAAKHQEEMLKGEQALASVEEMILSFAELSERQRSRLGGWKNNPNLFRGRAIDEMTVDISEIPVTAQEDNESTENSESGASGLQSPLTGEPSISESRDDRASGDDRRWRFSVTTTSAAAEQESVLQGEVIRFGLQNESSRINLHELLRWDQLNPGAGRKALMRLPGIDETIADSIMDWMDSDEQPREFGTESDFYLQLDHPYSCPNRPPSQLEELLFVRGVLRSHFYGGSTDPSRTDEALLSSLNQTDEAGNVRAPEMDTASSSQGWHQFLTCWSSERNSDRRGKPRTFLNMTDLSRLQTELSQLLSPEVARFAIFARQYGLSYPTGQNTSSGNLADVTPDLSVPGNHPIAAPASLIGAIVTVPSPSGSMVFASPIRPEDTDFAGQLFSLMDRTTTITQDQITGRINILEAHQLVLGSIPGMTDELLTQIIAQRDGSDAERQDT
;
A
#
# COMPACT_ATOMS: atom_id res chain seq x y z
N MET A 1 -45.36 -109.41 69.04
CA MET A 1 -46.52 -109.19 68.24
C MET A 1 -46.54 -107.79 67.73
N ASN A 2 -46.59 -107.67 66.44
CA ASN A 2 -46.92 -106.52 65.61
C ASN A 2 -46.09 -105.26 65.75
N THR A 3 -45.15 -105.09 64.87
CA THR A 3 -45.16 -104.39 63.59
C THR A 3 -45.85 -103.00 63.59
N TYR A 4 -45.13 -102.00 63.22
CA TYR A 4 -45.46 -101.11 62.20
C TYR A 4 -44.33 -100.16 61.81
N ARG A 5 -44.09 -100.02 60.65
CA ARG A 5 -43.36 -99.48 59.56
C ARG A 5 -43.20 -97.96 59.64
N CYS A 6 -42.03 -97.48 59.23
CA CYS A 6 -41.73 -96.13 58.82
C CYS A 6 -42.42 -95.73 57.57
N PRO A 7 -42.63 -94.44 57.31
CA PRO A 7 -42.50 -93.91 55.98
C PRO A 7 -41.51 -92.74 55.82
N ASP A 8 -41.06 -92.65 54.67
CA ASP A 8 -40.04 -91.93 53.92
C ASP A 8 -39.92 -90.41 54.14
N ARG A 9 -38.70 -90.02 54.13
CA ARG A 9 -38.23 -88.63 53.99
C ARG A 9 -38.40 -88.17 52.55
N ALA A 10 -39.19 -87.14 52.29
CA ALA A 10 -39.15 -86.34 51.07
C ALA A 10 -38.00 -85.30 51.16
N LYS A 11 -37.03 -85.44 50.26
CA LYS A 11 -35.98 -84.47 50.08
C LYS A 11 -36.59 -83.24 49.39
N GLY A 12 -36.70 -82.13 50.13
CA GLY A 12 -36.97 -80.84 49.53
C GLY A 12 -35.73 -80.33 48.73
N GLN A 13 -35.85 -80.24 47.47
CA GLN A 13 -34.94 -79.53 46.58
C GLN A 13 -35.00 -78.04 46.95
N CYS A 14 -33.94 -77.48 47.56
CA CYS A 14 -33.71 -76.06 47.74
C CYS A 14 -33.24 -75.51 46.40
N GLY A 15 -34.16 -74.94 45.61
CA GLY A 15 -33.85 -74.35 44.33
C GLY A 15 -32.98 -73.15 44.44
N SER A 16 -31.82 -73.20 43.84
CA SER A 16 -30.87 -72.10 43.63
C SER A 16 -31.37 -71.09 42.56
N GLN A 17 -32.45 -70.40 42.86
CA GLN A 17 -33.02 -69.41 41.91
C GLN A 17 -32.53 -67.99 42.13
N HIS A 18 -31.62 -67.69 43.07
CA HIS A 18 -31.15 -66.34 43.33
C HIS A 18 -29.83 -65.94 42.63
N ARG A 19 -29.15 -66.85 41.95
CA ARG A 19 -27.91 -66.54 41.27
C ARG A 19 -28.06 -65.92 39.86
N ASN A 20 -29.12 -66.16 39.12
CA ASN A 20 -29.32 -65.71 37.75
C ASN A 20 -29.67 -64.23 37.66
N GLY A 21 -30.30 -63.60 38.62
CA GLY A 21 -30.63 -62.20 38.70
C GLY A 21 -29.42 -61.30 38.87
N VAL A 22 -28.43 -61.69 39.70
CA VAL A 22 -27.20 -60.94 39.92
C VAL A 22 -26.31 -60.94 38.68
N VAL A 23 -26.19 -62.05 38.00
CA VAL A 23 -25.42 -62.15 36.74
C VAL A 23 -25.99 -61.24 35.68
N LEU A 24 -27.31 -61.17 35.56
CA LEU A 24 -27.99 -60.31 34.59
C LEU A 24 -27.69 -58.81 34.86
N ILE A 25 -27.71 -58.39 36.16
CA ILE A 25 -27.37 -57.01 36.55
C ILE A 25 -25.92 -56.69 36.26
N VAL A 26 -24.98 -57.61 36.57
CA VAL A 26 -23.55 -57.41 36.28
C VAL A 26 -23.32 -57.28 34.76
N VAL A 27 -23.96 -58.13 33.94
CA VAL A 27 -23.86 -58.06 32.48
C VAL A 27 -24.45 -56.73 31.97
N LEU A 28 -25.60 -56.30 32.49
CA LEU A 28 -26.22 -55.02 32.13
C LEU A 28 -25.31 -53.84 32.45
N VAL A 29 -24.72 -53.81 33.66
CA VAL A 29 -23.77 -52.74 34.04
C VAL A 29 -22.56 -52.75 33.12
N LEU A 30 -22.02 -53.91 32.79
CA LEU A 30 -20.86 -54.05 31.92
C LEU A 30 -21.15 -53.56 30.49
N VAL A 31 -22.33 -53.90 29.98
CA VAL A 31 -22.79 -53.40 28.66
C VAL A 31 -22.97 -51.89 28.67
N VAL A 32 -23.57 -51.32 29.73
CA VAL A 32 -23.72 -49.85 29.87
C VAL A 32 -22.36 -49.17 29.96
N MET A 33 -21.42 -49.73 30.76
CA MET A 33 -20.05 -49.16 30.86
C MET A 33 -19.31 -49.21 29.51
N LEU A 34 -19.39 -50.32 28.78
CA LEU A 34 -18.80 -50.45 27.44
C LEU A 34 -19.45 -49.50 26.45
N SER A 35 -20.77 -49.33 26.48
CA SER A 35 -21.49 -48.38 25.62
C SER A 35 -21.10 -46.94 25.91
N LEU A 36 -20.97 -46.59 27.20
CA LEU A 36 -20.53 -45.26 27.62
C LEU A 36 -19.08 -44.98 27.24
N ALA A 37 -18.19 -45.98 27.39
CA ALA A 37 -16.80 -45.88 26.95
C ALA A 37 -16.71 -45.73 25.41
N GLY A 38 -17.52 -46.51 24.67
CA GLY A 38 -17.60 -46.39 23.23
C GLY A 38 -18.14 -45.04 22.75
N PHE A 39 -19.17 -44.52 23.42
CA PHE A 39 -19.70 -43.19 23.15
C PHE A 39 -18.64 -42.08 23.43
N GLY A 40 -17.95 -42.17 24.56
CA GLY A 40 -16.87 -41.23 24.89
C GLY A 40 -15.75 -41.25 23.85
N PHE A 41 -15.34 -42.45 23.42
CA PHE A 41 -14.33 -42.59 22.37
C PHE A 41 -14.79 -41.98 21.05
N LEU A 42 -16.02 -42.26 20.61
CA LEU A 42 -16.58 -41.67 19.36
C LEU A 42 -16.70 -40.15 19.46
N SER A 43 -17.10 -39.61 20.61
CA SER A 43 -17.18 -38.16 20.83
C SER A 43 -15.80 -37.52 20.75
N THR A 44 -14.77 -38.11 21.35
CA THR A 44 -13.38 -37.60 21.28
C THR A 44 -12.87 -37.68 19.84
N MET A 45 -13.05 -38.81 19.14
CA MET A 45 -12.64 -38.97 17.75
C MET A 45 -13.34 -37.98 16.82
N SER A 46 -14.63 -37.69 17.02
CA SER A 46 -15.37 -36.68 16.26
C SER A 46 -14.77 -35.29 16.46
N ALA A 47 -14.46 -34.92 17.72
CA ALA A 47 -13.84 -33.63 18.01
C ALA A 47 -12.42 -33.51 17.42
N GLU A 48 -11.61 -34.57 17.51
CA GLU A 48 -10.29 -34.60 16.86
C GLU A 48 -10.38 -34.51 15.34
N TYR A 49 -11.36 -35.17 14.73
CA TYR A 49 -11.59 -35.08 13.29
C TYR A 49 -12.00 -33.66 12.86
N GLU A 50 -12.90 -33.02 13.59
CA GLU A 50 -13.29 -31.62 13.33
C GLU A 50 -12.10 -30.68 13.49
N ALA A 51 -11.30 -30.84 14.54
CA ALA A 51 -10.09 -30.05 14.77
C ALA A 51 -9.07 -30.23 13.63
N ALA A 52 -8.83 -31.49 13.21
CA ALA A 52 -7.93 -31.78 12.09
C ALA A 52 -8.43 -31.18 10.77
N LYS A 53 -9.76 -31.22 10.54
CA LYS A 53 -10.37 -30.60 9.37
C LYS A 53 -10.22 -29.08 9.35
N HIS A 54 -10.45 -28.41 10.49
CA HIS A 54 -10.21 -26.97 10.60
C HIS A 54 -8.75 -26.62 10.37
N GLN A 55 -7.81 -27.40 10.91
CA GLN A 55 -6.39 -27.19 10.68
C GLN A 55 -6.02 -27.36 9.19
N GLU A 56 -6.59 -28.37 8.52
CA GLU A 56 -6.41 -28.56 7.06
C GLU A 56 -6.94 -27.35 6.28
N GLU A 57 -8.13 -26.83 6.63
CA GLU A 57 -8.73 -25.66 5.99
C GLU A 57 -7.86 -24.40 6.22
N MET A 58 -7.33 -24.19 7.43
CA MET A 58 -6.41 -23.08 7.73
C MET A 58 -5.13 -23.17 6.88
N LEU A 59 -4.49 -24.34 6.81
CA LEU A 59 -3.29 -24.54 5.98
C LEU A 59 -3.55 -24.30 4.50
N LYS A 60 -4.70 -24.73 4.00
CA LYS A 60 -5.11 -24.44 2.62
C LYS A 60 -5.31 -22.94 2.40
N GLY A 61 -5.88 -22.24 3.39
CA GLY A 61 -6.02 -20.79 3.36
C GLY A 61 -4.68 -20.07 3.31
N GLU A 62 -3.71 -20.48 4.12
CA GLU A 62 -2.34 -19.93 4.10
C GLU A 62 -1.63 -20.18 2.76
N GLN A 63 -1.76 -21.39 2.20
CA GLN A 63 -1.21 -21.70 0.88
C GLN A 63 -1.87 -20.88 -0.23
N ALA A 64 -3.18 -20.67 -0.11
CA ALA A 64 -3.93 -19.82 -1.01
C ALA A 64 -3.43 -18.38 -0.97
N LEU A 65 -3.23 -17.83 0.23
CA LEU A 65 -2.70 -16.49 0.43
C LEU A 65 -1.30 -16.33 -0.18
N ALA A 66 -0.41 -17.28 0.07
CA ALA A 66 0.93 -17.29 -0.51
C ALA A 66 0.89 -17.30 -2.05
N SER A 67 -0.05 -18.06 -2.64
CA SER A 67 -0.23 -18.09 -4.10
C SER A 67 -0.73 -16.74 -4.65
N VAL A 68 -1.59 -16.04 -3.92
CA VAL A 68 -2.06 -14.69 -4.28
C VAL A 68 -0.93 -13.68 -4.20
N GLU A 69 -0.10 -13.76 -3.15
CA GLU A 69 1.11 -12.92 -3.01
C GLU A 69 2.05 -13.10 -4.21
N GLU A 70 2.35 -14.33 -4.59
CA GLU A 70 3.21 -14.63 -5.75
C GLU A 70 2.63 -14.09 -7.05
N MET A 71 1.31 -14.20 -7.24
CA MET A 71 0.63 -13.60 -8.39
C MET A 71 0.77 -12.08 -8.41
N ILE A 72 0.58 -11.41 -7.27
CA ILE A 72 0.70 -9.96 -7.17
C ILE A 72 2.14 -9.53 -7.48
N LEU A 73 3.14 -10.24 -6.95
CA LEU A 73 4.55 -9.98 -7.22
C LEU A 73 4.86 -10.14 -8.71
N SER A 74 4.44 -11.25 -9.32
CA SER A 74 4.62 -11.49 -10.75
C SER A 74 3.94 -10.41 -11.61
N PHE A 75 2.74 -9.97 -11.22
CA PHE A 75 2.05 -8.87 -11.89
C PHE A 75 2.80 -7.53 -11.71
N ALA A 76 3.37 -7.26 -10.54
CA ALA A 76 4.14 -6.06 -10.27
C ALA A 76 5.46 -5.98 -11.09
N GLU A 77 6.06 -7.13 -11.40
CA GLU A 77 7.27 -7.22 -12.24
C GLU A 77 7.02 -6.93 -13.72
N LEU A 78 5.78 -7.03 -14.18
CA LEU A 78 5.43 -6.70 -15.56
C LEU A 78 5.70 -5.22 -15.87
N SER A 79 6.05 -4.92 -17.12
CA SER A 79 6.14 -3.54 -17.59
C SER A 79 4.77 -2.85 -17.54
N GLU A 80 4.75 -1.52 -17.49
CA GLU A 80 3.51 -0.73 -17.48
C GLU A 80 2.61 -1.08 -18.68
N ARG A 81 3.19 -1.23 -19.89
CA ARG A 81 2.47 -1.63 -21.09
C ARG A 81 1.80 -3.01 -20.95
N GLN A 82 2.47 -3.97 -20.31
CA GLN A 82 1.93 -5.30 -20.08
C GLN A 82 0.80 -5.27 -19.04
N ARG A 83 1.01 -4.55 -17.93
CA ARG A 83 -0.04 -4.36 -16.91
C ARG A 83 -1.29 -3.70 -17.48
N SER A 84 -1.12 -2.67 -18.31
CA SER A 84 -2.26 -1.98 -18.97
C SER A 84 -3.04 -2.91 -19.90
N ARG A 85 -2.36 -3.79 -20.65
CA ARG A 85 -3.03 -4.82 -21.48
C ARG A 85 -3.85 -5.82 -20.67
N LEU A 86 -3.43 -6.10 -19.44
CA LEU A 86 -4.16 -6.97 -18.50
C LEU A 86 -5.27 -6.24 -17.74
N GLY A 87 -5.55 -4.98 -18.06
CA GLY A 87 -6.59 -4.16 -17.43
C GLY A 87 -6.09 -3.26 -16.29
N GLY A 88 -4.76 -3.17 -16.11
CA GLY A 88 -4.16 -2.31 -15.10
C GLY A 88 -4.23 -2.88 -13.68
N TRP A 89 -3.77 -2.09 -12.69
CA TRP A 89 -3.64 -2.53 -11.31
C TRP A 89 -4.58 -1.81 -10.33
N LYS A 90 -5.13 -0.66 -10.73
CA LYS A 90 -5.92 0.21 -9.82
C LYS A 90 -7.35 -0.28 -9.60
N ASN A 91 -8.05 -0.69 -10.65
CA ASN A 91 -9.41 -1.21 -10.58
C ASN A 91 -9.63 -2.22 -11.70
N ASN A 92 -9.36 -3.47 -11.41
CA ASN A 92 -9.45 -4.57 -12.38
C ASN A 92 -10.20 -5.76 -11.79
N PRO A 93 -11.55 -5.70 -11.77
CA PRO A 93 -12.37 -6.79 -11.22
C PRO A 93 -12.11 -8.15 -11.91
N ASN A 94 -11.73 -8.13 -13.18
CA ASN A 94 -11.45 -9.36 -13.93
C ASN A 94 -10.24 -10.14 -13.38
N LEU A 95 -9.24 -9.42 -12.83
CA LEU A 95 -8.04 -10.03 -12.26
C LEU A 95 -8.14 -10.22 -10.75
N PHE A 96 -8.81 -9.31 -10.03
CA PHE A 96 -8.73 -9.22 -8.58
C PHE A 96 -10.05 -9.54 -7.84
N ARG A 97 -11.15 -9.89 -8.52
CA ARG A 97 -12.43 -10.19 -7.87
C ARG A 97 -12.83 -11.66 -8.02
N GLY A 98 -13.00 -12.37 -6.92
CA GLY A 98 -13.59 -13.71 -6.87
C GLY A 98 -12.85 -14.77 -7.71
N ARG A 99 -11.55 -14.62 -7.91
CA ARG A 99 -10.75 -15.55 -8.73
C ARG A 99 -10.49 -16.83 -7.98
N ALA A 100 -10.62 -17.97 -8.67
CA ALA A 100 -10.20 -19.25 -8.15
C ALA A 100 -8.68 -19.40 -8.29
N ILE A 101 -8.02 -20.01 -7.31
CA ILE A 101 -6.55 -20.12 -7.26
C ILE A 101 -6.00 -20.96 -8.42
N ASP A 102 -6.71 -22.00 -8.82
CA ASP A 102 -6.36 -22.86 -9.95
C ASP A 102 -6.54 -22.19 -11.34
N GLU A 103 -7.22 -21.04 -11.40
CA GLU A 103 -7.37 -20.23 -12.61
C GLU A 103 -6.32 -19.13 -12.72
N MET A 104 -5.33 -19.10 -11.80
CA MET A 104 -4.35 -18.00 -11.66
C MET A 104 -3.17 -18.07 -12.62
N THR A 105 -3.11 -19.00 -13.54
CA THR A 105 -2.11 -18.96 -14.60
C THR A 105 -2.39 -17.76 -15.50
N VAL A 106 -1.78 -16.61 -15.16
CA VAL A 106 -1.61 -15.53 -16.13
C VAL A 106 -0.68 -16.09 -17.19
N ASP A 107 -1.24 -16.43 -18.35
CA ASP A 107 -0.45 -16.99 -19.44
C ASP A 107 0.42 -15.85 -20.03
N ILE A 108 1.58 -15.65 -19.38
CA ILE A 108 2.58 -14.65 -19.78
C ILE A 108 3.18 -15.05 -21.15
N SER A 109 3.03 -16.30 -21.56
CA SER A 109 3.58 -16.82 -22.80
C SER A 109 2.90 -16.28 -24.07
N GLU A 110 1.68 -15.79 -23.97
CA GLU A 110 0.95 -15.16 -25.09
C GLU A 110 1.26 -13.66 -25.24
N ILE A 111 2.07 -13.05 -24.38
CA ILE A 111 2.50 -11.66 -24.56
C ILE A 111 3.70 -11.66 -25.49
N PRO A 112 3.57 -11.28 -26.77
CA PRO A 112 4.69 -11.27 -27.70
C PRO A 112 5.76 -10.28 -27.17
N VAL A 113 6.90 -10.81 -26.79
CA VAL A 113 8.11 -10.04 -26.45
C VAL A 113 8.69 -9.55 -27.77
N THR A 114 8.07 -8.55 -28.37
CA THR A 114 8.71 -7.77 -29.43
C THR A 114 9.61 -6.76 -28.75
N ALA A 115 10.87 -7.13 -28.56
CA ALA A 115 11.95 -6.20 -28.41
C ALA A 115 12.05 -5.42 -29.74
N GLN A 116 11.38 -4.29 -29.83
CA GLN A 116 11.69 -3.28 -30.82
C GLN A 116 12.47 -2.18 -30.10
N GLU A 117 13.77 -2.22 -30.33
CA GLU A 117 14.65 -1.07 -30.21
C GLU A 117 14.10 0.00 -31.15
N ASP A 118 13.74 1.16 -30.57
CA ASP A 118 13.36 2.34 -31.34
C ASP A 118 14.61 2.88 -32.09
N ASN A 119 14.77 2.45 -33.34
CA ASN A 119 15.58 3.17 -34.33
C ASN A 119 14.65 4.12 -35.07
N GLU A 120 14.67 5.39 -34.68
CA GLU A 120 14.25 6.48 -35.53
C GLU A 120 15.22 6.59 -36.71
N SER A 121 14.73 6.29 -37.90
CA SER A 121 15.26 6.88 -39.14
C SER A 121 14.19 6.92 -40.22
N THR A 122 13.86 8.15 -40.55
CA THR A 122 13.30 8.72 -41.78
C THR A 122 13.38 7.84 -43.02
N GLU A 123 12.32 7.69 -43.77
CA GLU A 123 12.05 8.28 -45.08
C GLU A 123 10.98 7.54 -45.88
N ASN A 124 10.17 8.38 -46.52
CA ASN A 124 9.23 8.18 -47.60
C ASN A 124 9.42 7.00 -48.55
N SER A 125 8.33 6.32 -48.90
CA SER A 125 7.94 6.16 -50.32
C SER A 125 6.55 5.58 -50.46
N GLU A 126 5.83 6.17 -51.38
CA GLU A 126 4.48 5.89 -51.87
C GLU A 126 4.33 4.53 -52.53
N SER A 127 3.05 4.16 -52.59
CA SER A 127 2.32 3.44 -53.60
C SER A 127 2.08 1.96 -53.43
N GLY A 128 0.80 1.63 -53.53
CA GLY A 128 0.33 0.30 -53.92
C GLY A 128 -1.00 -0.12 -53.26
N ALA A 129 -2.09 0.31 -53.92
CA ALA A 129 -3.43 -0.15 -53.64
C ALA A 129 -3.58 -1.66 -53.84
N SER A 130 -4.33 -2.29 -52.99
CA SER A 130 -5.42 -3.24 -53.26
C SER A 130 -5.92 -3.88 -52.00
N GLY A 131 -7.10 -3.55 -51.60
CA GLY A 131 -8.29 -4.38 -51.68
C GLY A 131 -8.38 -5.47 -50.61
N LEU A 132 -9.35 -5.31 -49.79
CA LEU A 132 -10.39 -6.24 -49.41
C LEU A 132 -10.72 -6.23 -47.91
N GLN A 133 -11.92 -5.70 -47.71
CA GLN A 133 -12.93 -6.20 -46.80
C GLN A 133 -12.66 -6.23 -45.27
N SER A 134 -13.24 -5.24 -44.64
CA SER A 134 -13.90 -5.50 -43.33
C SER A 134 -14.91 -6.64 -43.51
N PRO A 135 -15.03 -7.50 -42.54
CA PRO A 135 -16.16 -7.33 -41.68
C PRO A 135 -15.86 -7.70 -40.22
N LEU A 136 -16.51 -7.10 -39.35
CA LEU A 136 -17.42 -7.70 -38.36
C LEU A 136 -17.45 -6.80 -37.15
N THR A 137 -18.43 -5.97 -37.15
CA THR A 137 -19.21 -5.67 -35.97
C THR A 137 -19.62 -6.99 -35.34
N GLY A 138 -18.92 -7.41 -34.32
CA GLY A 138 -19.32 -8.47 -33.41
C GLY A 138 -19.53 -7.82 -32.07
N GLU A 139 -20.77 -7.44 -31.79
CA GLU A 139 -21.22 -7.26 -30.42
C GLU A 139 -20.86 -8.51 -29.64
N PRO A 140 -20.31 -8.42 -28.42
CA PRO A 140 -20.22 -9.58 -27.54
C PRO A 140 -21.65 -9.94 -27.12
N SER A 141 -22.24 -10.91 -27.83
CA SER A 141 -23.42 -11.57 -27.35
C SER A 141 -23.10 -12.20 -26.00
N ILE A 142 -23.62 -11.60 -24.95
CA ILE A 142 -23.78 -12.23 -23.65
C ILE A 142 -24.70 -13.43 -23.88
N SER A 143 -24.13 -14.60 -24.15
CA SER A 143 -24.85 -15.84 -24.04
C SER A 143 -25.07 -16.10 -22.56
N GLU A 144 -26.22 -15.72 -22.05
CA GLU A 144 -26.80 -16.31 -20.86
C GLU A 144 -26.93 -17.83 -21.09
N SER A 145 -25.90 -18.57 -20.71
CA SER A 145 -26.07 -19.97 -20.36
C SER A 145 -26.26 -20.07 -18.86
N ARG A 146 -27.43 -19.63 -18.42
CA ARG A 146 -28.08 -20.15 -17.22
C ARG A 146 -28.46 -21.58 -17.52
N ASP A 147 -27.89 -22.49 -16.83
CA ASP A 147 -28.41 -23.65 -16.18
C ASP A 147 -27.49 -24.87 -16.24
N ASP A 148 -27.49 -25.59 -15.13
CA ASP A 148 -27.03 -26.98 -14.93
C ASP A 148 -25.56 -27.21 -14.51
N ARG A 149 -24.94 -26.29 -13.71
CA ARG A 149 -23.81 -26.71 -12.87
C ARG A 149 -23.96 -26.39 -11.37
N ALA A 150 -25.15 -26.35 -10.88
CA ALA A 150 -25.45 -26.18 -9.45
C ALA A 150 -25.54 -27.53 -8.72
N SER A 151 -24.55 -28.42 -8.88
CA SER A 151 -24.39 -29.59 -7.99
C SER A 151 -23.01 -30.22 -8.07
N GLY A 152 -21.97 -29.43 -8.12
CA GLY A 152 -20.59 -29.86 -7.87
C GLY A 152 -20.03 -28.98 -6.79
N ASP A 153 -19.67 -29.58 -5.67
CA ASP A 153 -19.02 -29.00 -4.50
C ASP A 153 -17.94 -28.01 -4.94
N ASP A 154 -18.30 -26.73 -5.15
CA ASP A 154 -17.39 -25.66 -5.54
C ASP A 154 -16.64 -25.18 -4.27
N ARG A 155 -15.92 -26.10 -3.62
CA ARG A 155 -15.04 -25.87 -2.47
C ARG A 155 -13.70 -25.26 -2.89
N ARG A 156 -13.63 -24.64 -4.07
CA ARG A 156 -12.43 -23.94 -4.49
C ARG A 156 -12.28 -22.65 -3.69
N TRP A 157 -11.11 -22.47 -3.17
CA TRP A 157 -10.74 -21.20 -2.55
C TRP A 157 -10.79 -20.09 -3.60
N ARG A 158 -11.53 -19.03 -3.27
CA ARG A 158 -11.60 -17.82 -4.10
C ARG A 158 -11.03 -16.66 -3.31
N PHE A 159 -10.33 -15.77 -3.99
CA PHE A 159 -9.78 -14.56 -3.37
C PHE A 159 -10.29 -13.32 -4.10
N SER A 160 -10.23 -12.19 -3.38
CA SER A 160 -10.41 -10.86 -3.95
C SER A 160 -9.37 -9.95 -3.33
N VAL A 161 -8.72 -9.17 -4.18
CA VAL A 161 -7.82 -8.09 -3.72
C VAL A 161 -8.61 -6.80 -3.79
N THR A 162 -8.83 -6.17 -2.65
CA THR A 162 -9.65 -4.97 -2.54
C THR A 162 -8.85 -3.82 -1.95
N THR A 163 -9.17 -2.61 -2.39
CA THR A 163 -8.66 -1.38 -1.82
C THR A 163 -9.77 -0.34 -1.71
N THR A 164 -9.65 0.57 -0.76
CA THR A 164 -10.54 1.70 -0.63
C THR A 164 -10.19 2.77 -1.67
N SER A 165 -11.20 3.41 -2.25
CA SER A 165 -10.97 4.48 -3.23
C SER A 165 -10.79 5.81 -2.54
N ALA A 166 -9.59 6.35 -2.54
CA ALA A 166 -9.33 7.72 -2.08
C ALA A 166 -9.96 8.80 -2.99
N ALA A 167 -10.24 8.46 -4.25
CA ALA A 167 -10.82 9.40 -5.22
C ALA A 167 -12.36 9.50 -5.16
N ALA A 168 -13.02 8.63 -4.41
CA ALA A 168 -14.48 8.62 -4.29
C ALA A 168 -15.05 9.72 -3.37
N GLU A 169 -14.23 10.68 -2.92
CA GLU A 169 -14.58 11.61 -1.86
C GLU A 169 -15.60 12.69 -2.22
N GLN A 170 -15.72 13.06 -3.49
CA GLN A 170 -16.65 14.13 -3.88
C GLN A 170 -18.03 13.65 -4.32
N GLU A 171 -18.18 12.44 -4.84
CA GLU A 171 -19.49 11.91 -5.25
C GLU A 171 -20.09 10.91 -4.26
N SER A 172 -19.31 10.30 -3.39
CA SER A 172 -19.76 9.16 -2.60
C SER A 172 -20.05 9.42 -1.12
N VAL A 173 -19.97 10.64 -0.63
CA VAL A 173 -20.58 11.00 0.68
C VAL A 173 -22.07 10.65 0.72
N LEU A 174 -22.68 10.44 -0.45
CA LEU A 174 -24.08 10.02 -0.61
C LEU A 174 -24.28 8.56 -1.02
N GLN A 175 -23.21 7.77 -1.36
CA GLN A 175 -23.35 6.44 -1.95
C GLN A 175 -22.43 5.34 -1.36
N GLY A 176 -21.89 5.49 -0.16
CA GLY A 176 -21.07 4.46 0.47
C GLY A 176 -19.68 4.29 -0.14
N GLU A 177 -18.74 3.70 0.62
CA GLU A 177 -17.37 3.42 0.17
C GLU A 177 -17.37 2.60 -1.13
N VAL A 178 -16.80 3.14 -2.19
CA VAL A 178 -16.62 2.39 -3.42
C VAL A 178 -15.40 1.48 -3.24
N ILE A 179 -15.65 0.19 -3.04
CA ILE A 179 -14.61 -0.83 -3.02
C ILE A 179 -14.07 -0.99 -4.45
N ARG A 180 -12.79 -0.81 -4.63
CA ARG A 180 -12.08 -1.11 -5.86
C ARG A 180 -11.39 -2.48 -5.76
N PHE A 181 -11.38 -3.22 -6.86
CA PHE A 181 -10.65 -4.48 -6.95
C PHE A 181 -9.29 -4.25 -7.59
N GLY A 182 -8.24 -4.22 -6.78
CA GLY A 182 -6.90 -3.94 -7.24
C GLY A 182 -5.94 -3.54 -6.12
N LEU A 183 -4.79 -3.00 -6.52
CA LEU A 183 -3.72 -2.57 -5.63
C LEU A 183 -3.79 -1.05 -5.39
N GLN A 184 -3.21 -0.61 -4.30
CA GLN A 184 -3.01 0.79 -3.97
C GLN A 184 -1.51 1.09 -3.92
N ASN A 185 -1.14 2.27 -4.41
CA ASN A 185 0.25 2.73 -4.34
C ASN A 185 0.55 3.23 -2.92
N GLU A 186 1.53 2.64 -2.26
CA GLU A 186 1.98 3.09 -0.93
C GLU A 186 2.48 4.53 -0.92
N SER A 187 2.95 5.05 -2.06
CA SER A 187 3.31 6.47 -2.19
C SER A 187 2.10 7.43 -2.18
N SER A 188 0.87 6.91 -2.13
CA SER A 188 -0.33 7.74 -1.89
C SER A 188 -0.54 8.12 -0.43
N ARG A 189 0.30 7.63 0.48
CA ARG A 189 0.23 7.79 1.93
C ARG A 189 1.42 8.57 2.47
N ILE A 190 1.29 9.10 3.70
CA ILE A 190 2.38 9.76 4.41
C ILE A 190 3.31 8.69 4.97
N ASN A 191 4.58 8.76 4.60
CA ASN A 191 5.60 7.90 5.20
C ASN A 191 6.03 8.45 6.56
N LEU A 192 5.95 7.63 7.60
CA LEU A 192 6.30 8.03 8.97
C LEU A 192 7.77 8.46 9.11
N HIS A 193 8.67 7.89 8.31
CA HIS A 193 10.08 8.33 8.29
C HIS A 193 10.23 9.78 7.82
N GLU A 194 9.37 10.25 6.92
CA GLU A 194 9.42 11.62 6.40
C GLU A 194 8.87 12.64 7.40
N LEU A 195 8.01 12.26 8.33
CA LEU A 195 7.52 13.17 9.37
C LEU A 195 8.67 13.72 10.22
N LEU A 196 9.60 12.87 10.64
CA LEU A 196 10.78 13.29 11.39
C LEU A 196 11.66 14.23 10.55
N ARG A 197 11.84 13.93 9.28
CA ARG A 197 12.60 14.81 8.38
C ARG A 197 11.92 16.16 8.18
N TRP A 198 10.60 16.18 8.04
CA TRP A 198 9.85 17.44 7.94
C TRP A 198 9.99 18.27 9.21
N ASP A 199 9.95 17.63 10.37
CA ASP A 199 10.10 18.29 11.67
C ASP A 199 11.51 18.87 11.87
N GLN A 200 12.55 18.15 11.41
CA GLN A 200 13.94 18.64 11.41
C GLN A 200 14.14 19.87 10.52
N LEU A 201 13.49 19.91 9.35
CA LEU A 201 13.57 21.04 8.41
C LEU A 201 12.70 22.22 8.84
N ASN A 202 11.55 21.95 9.45
CA ASN A 202 10.61 22.95 9.90
C ASN A 202 9.95 22.46 11.22
N PRO A 203 10.46 22.92 12.39
CA PRO A 203 9.98 22.47 13.69
C PRO A 203 8.45 22.58 13.84
N GLY A 204 7.83 21.51 14.27
CA GLY A 204 6.38 21.35 14.40
C GLY A 204 5.67 20.94 13.12
N ALA A 205 6.37 20.71 12.01
CA ALA A 205 5.74 20.26 10.76
C ALA A 205 5.20 18.84 10.89
N GLY A 206 5.89 17.94 11.59
CA GLY A 206 5.43 16.58 11.85
C GLY A 206 4.12 16.55 12.63
N ARG A 207 4.03 17.29 13.75
CA ARG A 207 2.79 17.47 14.53
C ARG A 207 1.65 17.99 13.65
N LYS A 208 1.89 19.07 12.89
CA LYS A 208 0.87 19.67 12.02
C LYS A 208 0.37 18.71 10.95
N ALA A 209 1.26 17.90 10.39
CA ALA A 209 0.90 16.90 9.39
C ALA A 209 0.00 15.82 9.98
N LEU A 210 0.34 15.29 11.16
CA LEU A 210 -0.45 14.28 11.87
C LEU A 210 -1.82 14.81 12.28
N MET A 211 -1.91 16.04 12.78
CA MET A 211 -3.17 16.67 13.20
C MET A 211 -4.16 16.95 12.05
N ARG A 212 -3.73 16.80 10.78
CA ARG A 212 -4.65 16.80 9.63
C ARG A 212 -5.46 15.51 9.50
N LEU A 213 -4.99 14.44 10.12
CA LEU A 213 -5.66 13.14 10.08
C LEU A 213 -6.81 13.08 11.11
N PRO A 214 -7.89 12.33 10.80
CA PRO A 214 -9.06 12.28 11.66
C PRO A 214 -8.74 11.76 13.06
N GLY A 215 -9.21 12.47 14.09
CA GLY A 215 -9.09 12.02 15.48
C GLY A 215 -7.70 12.11 16.10
N ILE A 216 -6.72 12.74 15.43
CA ILE A 216 -5.41 13.02 16.03
C ILE A 216 -5.43 14.42 16.67
N ASP A 217 -5.26 14.45 17.97
CA ASP A 217 -5.03 15.67 18.74
C ASP A 217 -3.53 15.94 18.98
N GLU A 218 -3.20 17.00 19.68
CA GLU A 218 -1.82 17.39 19.99
C GLU A 218 -1.11 16.31 20.83
N THR A 219 -1.81 15.66 21.75
CA THR A 219 -1.26 14.63 22.63
C THR A 219 -0.86 13.38 21.84
N ILE A 220 -1.73 12.94 20.96
CA ILE A 220 -1.47 11.78 20.10
C ILE A 220 -0.36 12.09 19.10
N ALA A 221 -0.42 13.28 18.46
CA ALA A 221 0.58 13.69 17.49
C ALA A 221 1.99 13.75 18.11
N ASP A 222 2.13 14.41 19.28
CA ASP A 222 3.41 14.51 19.96
C ASP A 222 3.90 13.15 20.48
N SER A 223 3.00 12.31 21.02
CA SER A 223 3.37 10.97 21.47
C SER A 223 3.82 10.07 20.31
N ILE A 224 3.25 10.22 19.10
CA ILE A 224 3.74 9.52 17.91
C ILE A 224 5.12 10.04 17.49
N MET A 225 5.35 11.35 17.57
CA MET A 225 6.65 11.93 17.21
C MET A 225 7.75 11.53 18.20
N ASP A 226 7.46 11.53 19.52
CA ASP A 226 8.38 11.10 20.57
C ASP A 226 8.68 9.59 20.48
N TRP A 227 7.67 8.77 20.11
CA TRP A 227 7.87 7.34 19.88
C TRP A 227 8.92 7.05 18.81
N MET A 228 9.05 7.96 17.83
CA MET A 228 9.85 7.73 16.62
C MET A 228 11.20 8.43 16.63
N ASP A 229 11.37 9.53 17.39
CA ASP A 229 12.63 10.26 17.37
C ASP A 229 13.71 9.56 18.21
N SER A 230 14.93 10.10 18.25
CA SER A 230 16.08 9.40 18.80
C SER A 230 16.48 9.85 20.20
N ASP A 231 15.73 10.78 20.78
CA ASP A 231 16.03 11.30 22.12
C ASP A 231 15.00 10.84 23.16
N GLU A 232 15.11 11.26 24.41
CA GLU A 232 14.22 10.93 25.52
C GLU A 232 13.60 12.21 26.10
N GLN A 233 13.48 13.27 25.30
CA GLN A 233 12.92 14.55 25.73
C GLN A 233 11.50 14.70 25.19
N PRO A 234 10.49 14.56 26.05
CA PRO A 234 9.12 14.63 25.59
C PRO A 234 8.80 16.01 25.03
N ARG A 235 8.07 16.05 23.92
CA ARG A 235 7.43 17.26 23.41
C ARG A 235 6.38 17.78 24.39
N GLU A 236 5.85 18.96 24.13
CA GLU A 236 4.94 19.68 25.03
C GLU A 236 3.76 18.81 25.51
N PHE A 237 3.14 18.00 24.64
CA PHE A 237 2.04 17.12 24.96
C PHE A 237 2.39 15.64 24.78
N GLY A 238 3.65 15.34 24.47
CA GLY A 238 4.15 14.03 24.17
C GLY A 238 4.52 13.19 25.39
N THR A 239 5.20 12.07 25.13
CA THR A 239 5.57 11.15 26.18
C THR A 239 6.67 10.20 25.71
N GLU A 240 7.60 9.92 26.62
CA GLU A 240 8.77 9.09 26.41
C GLU A 240 8.73 7.80 27.23
N SER A 241 9.83 7.03 27.23
CA SER A 241 9.98 5.75 27.92
C SER A 241 9.55 5.78 29.38
N ASP A 242 9.74 6.91 30.10
CA ASP A 242 9.36 7.06 31.50
C ASP A 242 7.87 6.80 31.76
N PHE A 243 7.02 7.17 30.82
CA PHE A 243 5.58 6.91 30.92
C PHE A 243 5.28 5.42 30.71
N TYR A 244 5.84 4.82 29.64
CA TYR A 244 5.55 3.45 29.26
C TYR A 244 6.10 2.42 30.25
N LEU A 245 7.19 2.76 30.93
CA LEU A 245 7.78 1.93 32.00
C LEU A 245 6.91 1.87 33.27
N GLN A 246 5.94 2.78 33.45
CA GLN A 246 5.02 2.80 34.59
C GLN A 246 3.70 2.04 34.32
N LEU A 247 3.50 1.49 33.13
CA LEU A 247 2.32 0.71 32.77
C LEU A 247 2.34 -0.67 33.46
N ASP A 248 1.18 -1.32 33.56
CA ASP A 248 1.05 -2.68 34.10
C ASP A 248 1.93 -3.71 33.36
N HIS A 249 2.12 -3.51 32.06
CA HIS A 249 3.06 -4.23 31.21
C HIS A 249 4.10 -3.24 30.68
N PRO A 250 5.23 -3.07 31.40
CA PRO A 250 6.23 -2.07 31.06
C PRO A 250 6.94 -2.35 29.73
N TYR A 251 7.14 -1.30 28.93
CA TYR A 251 7.98 -1.30 27.73
C TYR A 251 8.61 0.10 27.57
N SER A 252 9.56 0.24 26.67
CA SER A 252 10.22 1.52 26.37
C SER A 252 9.91 1.96 24.94
N CYS A 253 10.02 3.25 24.66
CA CYS A 253 10.02 3.77 23.32
C CYS A 253 11.14 3.14 22.49
N PRO A 254 10.88 2.75 21.25
CA PRO A 254 11.91 2.20 20.37
C PRO A 254 12.87 3.29 19.86
N ASN A 255 12.52 4.56 19.97
CA ASN A 255 13.27 5.77 19.53
C ASN A 255 13.76 5.62 18.08
N ARG A 256 12.89 5.11 17.23
CA ARG A 256 13.07 4.92 15.79
C ARG A 256 11.74 4.90 15.07
N PRO A 257 11.68 5.26 13.78
CA PRO A 257 10.49 5.04 12.99
C PRO A 257 10.03 3.59 13.04
N PRO A 258 8.70 3.33 13.11
CA PRO A 258 8.18 1.99 13.19
C PRO A 258 8.45 1.19 11.91
N SER A 259 8.71 -0.09 12.06
CA SER A 259 8.87 -1.02 10.94
C SER A 259 7.52 -1.51 10.40
N GLN A 260 6.48 -1.46 11.23
CA GLN A 260 5.10 -1.79 10.89
C GLN A 260 4.18 -0.72 11.47
N LEU A 261 3.12 -0.37 10.75
CA LEU A 261 2.17 0.65 11.22
C LEU A 261 1.50 0.28 12.53
N GLU A 262 1.29 -1.01 12.78
CA GLU A 262 0.67 -1.54 13.99
C GLU A 262 1.48 -1.25 15.26
N GLU A 263 2.77 -0.91 15.15
CA GLU A 263 3.58 -0.43 16.29
C GLU A 263 2.96 0.84 16.90
N LEU A 264 2.24 1.65 16.12
CA LEU A 264 1.54 2.82 16.64
C LEU A 264 0.46 2.49 17.67
N LEU A 265 -0.06 1.25 17.69
CA LEU A 265 -1.03 0.81 18.70
C LEU A 265 -0.44 0.76 20.12
N PHE A 266 0.88 0.81 20.26
CA PHE A 266 1.56 0.92 21.55
C PHE A 266 1.74 2.36 22.02
N VAL A 267 1.47 3.34 21.13
CA VAL A 267 1.63 4.77 21.44
C VAL A 267 0.47 5.25 22.31
N ARG A 268 0.77 6.09 23.29
CA ARG A 268 -0.22 6.70 24.18
C ARG A 268 -1.33 7.39 23.39
N GLY A 269 -2.58 7.08 23.74
CA GLY A 269 -3.77 7.68 23.14
C GLY A 269 -4.22 7.04 21.82
N VAL A 270 -3.44 6.15 21.23
CA VAL A 270 -3.80 5.47 19.99
C VAL A 270 -4.72 4.29 20.31
N LEU A 271 -5.90 4.28 19.69
CA LEU A 271 -6.90 3.21 19.81
C LEU A 271 -7.01 2.43 18.48
N ARG A 272 -7.44 1.16 18.58
CA ARG A 272 -7.73 0.36 17.36
C ARG A 272 -8.73 1.02 16.42
N SER A 273 -9.74 1.71 16.97
CA SER A 273 -10.72 2.47 16.19
C SER A 273 -10.10 3.64 15.41
N HIS A 274 -9.08 4.30 15.96
CA HIS A 274 -8.33 5.32 15.23
C HIS A 274 -7.55 4.70 14.07
N PHE A 275 -6.93 3.56 14.34
CA PHE A 275 -6.04 2.91 13.39
C PHE A 275 -6.78 2.26 12.21
N TYR A 276 -7.80 1.44 12.51
CA TYR A 276 -8.55 0.71 11.48
C TYR A 276 -9.81 1.43 10.99
N GLY A 277 -10.23 2.48 11.67
CA GLY A 277 -11.54 3.08 11.48
C GLY A 277 -12.65 2.22 12.10
N GLY A 278 -13.87 2.68 12.02
CA GLY A 278 -15.04 1.95 12.50
C GLY A 278 -15.79 2.70 13.61
N SER A 279 -16.97 2.19 13.95
CA SER A 279 -17.79 2.70 15.04
C SER A 279 -17.08 2.49 16.38
N THR A 280 -17.10 3.49 17.24
CA THR A 280 -16.69 3.39 18.65
C THR A 280 -17.63 2.53 19.49
N ASP A 281 -18.65 1.92 18.86
CA ASP A 281 -19.59 1.03 19.53
C ASP A 281 -18.97 -0.36 19.74
N PRO A 282 -18.62 -0.74 20.97
CA PRO A 282 -18.01 -2.02 21.29
C PRO A 282 -18.94 -3.22 21.06
N SER A 283 -20.22 -3.00 20.73
CA SER A 283 -21.18 -4.07 20.44
C SER A 283 -21.14 -4.55 18.98
N ARG A 284 -20.44 -3.85 18.10
CA ARG A 284 -20.22 -4.28 16.71
C ARG A 284 -18.96 -5.14 16.65
N THR A 285 -19.15 -6.43 16.78
CA THR A 285 -18.08 -7.42 16.61
C THR A 285 -17.65 -7.55 15.14
N ASP A 286 -16.38 -7.96 14.92
CA ASP A 286 -15.81 -8.27 13.60
C ASP A 286 -16.70 -9.20 12.74
N GLU A 287 -17.56 -9.98 13.39
CA GLU A 287 -18.55 -10.89 12.79
C GLU A 287 -19.67 -10.15 12.03
N ALA A 288 -20.04 -8.94 12.47
CA ALA A 288 -21.01 -8.09 11.75
C ALA A 288 -20.39 -7.47 10.49
N LEU A 289 -19.10 -7.17 10.50
CA LEU A 289 -18.34 -6.72 9.34
C LEU A 289 -18.21 -7.82 8.29
N LEU A 290 -17.88 -9.05 8.71
CA LEU A 290 -17.78 -10.22 7.83
C LEU A 290 -19.13 -10.61 7.23
N SER A 291 -20.23 -10.49 8.00
CA SER A 291 -21.58 -10.78 7.49
C SER A 291 -22.06 -9.74 6.48
N SER A 292 -21.60 -8.48 6.59
CA SER A 292 -21.95 -7.42 5.63
C SER A 292 -21.21 -7.56 4.29
N LEU A 293 -20.01 -8.13 4.30
CA LEU A 293 -19.25 -8.41 3.07
C LEU A 293 -19.86 -9.52 2.22
N ASN A 294 -20.74 -10.34 2.81
CA ASN A 294 -21.44 -11.44 2.12
C ASN A 294 -22.84 -11.08 1.60
N GLN A 295 -23.30 -9.84 1.81
CA GLN A 295 -24.61 -9.41 1.28
C GLN A 295 -24.44 -8.93 -0.16
N THR A 296 -25.06 -9.67 -1.07
CA THR A 296 -25.17 -9.29 -2.49
C THR A 296 -26.55 -8.69 -2.74
N ASP A 297 -26.62 -7.67 -3.59
CA ASP A 297 -27.87 -7.15 -4.12
C ASP A 297 -28.50 -8.15 -5.12
N GLU A 298 -29.75 -7.90 -5.57
CA GLU A 298 -30.43 -8.74 -6.56
C GLU A 298 -29.69 -8.83 -7.90
N ALA A 299 -28.70 -7.97 -8.14
CA ALA A 299 -27.84 -7.96 -9.31
C ALA A 299 -26.52 -8.72 -9.11
N GLY A 300 -26.28 -9.31 -7.92
CA GLY A 300 -25.07 -10.06 -7.60
C GLY A 300 -23.86 -9.19 -7.23
N ASN A 301 -24.06 -7.89 -6.99
CA ASN A 301 -23.01 -7.00 -6.50
C ASN A 301 -22.95 -7.06 -4.97
N VAL A 302 -21.73 -7.05 -4.42
CA VAL A 302 -21.55 -6.96 -2.97
C VAL A 302 -22.12 -5.61 -2.52
N ARG A 303 -23.19 -5.64 -1.73
CA ARG A 303 -23.77 -4.45 -1.15
C ARG A 303 -22.81 -3.96 -0.06
N ALA A 304 -22.31 -2.73 -0.21
CA ALA A 304 -21.59 -2.10 0.88
C ALA A 304 -22.50 -2.03 2.11
N PRO A 305 -21.99 -2.34 3.32
CA PRO A 305 -22.79 -2.20 4.53
C PRO A 305 -23.31 -0.78 4.62
N GLU A 306 -24.61 -0.61 4.89
CA GLU A 306 -25.18 0.69 5.26
C GLU A 306 -24.51 1.10 6.58
N MET A 307 -23.40 1.81 6.47
CA MET A 307 -22.78 2.47 7.59
C MET A 307 -23.59 3.71 7.91
N ASP A 308 -24.03 3.81 9.16
CA ASP A 308 -24.52 5.07 9.68
C ASP A 308 -23.48 6.17 9.39
N THR A 309 -23.79 7.06 8.47
CA THR A 309 -22.90 8.10 7.90
C THR A 309 -22.39 9.12 8.94
N ALA A 310 -22.77 8.97 10.20
CA ALA A 310 -22.39 9.89 11.28
C ALA A 310 -21.16 9.43 12.13
N SER A 311 -20.61 8.24 11.92
CA SER A 311 -19.61 7.69 12.86
C SER A 311 -18.48 6.85 12.22
N SER A 312 -18.40 6.69 10.90
CA SER A 312 -17.28 5.96 10.28
C SER A 312 -16.10 6.91 10.05
N SER A 313 -15.25 7.07 11.05
CA SER A 313 -13.95 7.69 10.83
C SER A 313 -13.10 6.73 10.00
N GLN A 314 -12.53 7.24 8.90
CA GLN A 314 -11.55 6.52 8.12
C GLN A 314 -10.32 6.23 8.99
N GLY A 315 -9.83 4.98 8.97
CA GLY A 315 -8.70 4.59 9.80
C GLY A 315 -7.37 5.15 9.29
N TRP A 316 -6.43 5.42 10.19
CA TRP A 316 -5.11 6.00 9.84
C TRP A 316 -4.28 5.11 8.93
N HIS A 317 -4.52 3.79 8.93
CA HIS A 317 -3.86 2.84 8.02
C HIS A 317 -4.07 3.20 6.53
N GLN A 318 -5.10 3.99 6.21
CA GLN A 318 -5.36 4.47 4.85
C GLN A 318 -4.47 5.65 4.46
N PHE A 319 -3.96 6.41 5.42
CA PHE A 319 -3.21 7.65 5.22
C PHE A 319 -1.74 7.55 5.54
N LEU A 320 -1.32 6.55 6.33
CA LEU A 320 0.04 6.37 6.81
C LEU A 320 0.69 5.12 6.20
N THR A 321 2.00 5.14 6.06
CA THR A 321 2.80 4.00 5.62
C THR A 321 4.21 4.05 6.23
N CYS A 322 4.86 2.89 6.31
CA CYS A 322 6.28 2.76 6.67
C CYS A 322 7.17 2.47 5.45
N TRP A 323 6.59 2.14 4.29
CA TRP A 323 7.34 1.49 3.19
C TRP A 323 7.28 2.20 1.85
N SER A 324 6.66 3.39 1.77
CA SER A 324 6.61 4.07 0.48
C SER A 324 8.02 4.39 -0.01
N SER A 325 8.34 3.94 -1.20
CA SER A 325 9.61 4.24 -1.86
C SER A 325 9.45 4.21 -3.37
N GLU A 326 10.28 4.96 -4.07
CA GLU A 326 10.41 4.87 -5.52
C GLU A 326 11.87 4.58 -5.92
N ARG A 327 12.07 3.96 -7.06
CA ARG A 327 13.42 3.79 -7.62
C ARG A 327 14.02 5.15 -7.97
N ASN A 328 15.29 5.32 -7.64
CA ASN A 328 16.05 6.53 -8.00
C ASN A 328 16.50 6.46 -9.47
N SER A 329 15.53 6.30 -10.36
CA SER A 329 15.73 6.18 -11.80
C SER A 329 14.78 7.12 -12.55
N ASP A 330 15.13 7.46 -13.78
CA ASP A 330 14.26 8.18 -14.69
C ASP A 330 13.14 7.27 -15.20
N ARG A 331 12.15 7.82 -15.90
CA ARG A 331 11.04 7.06 -16.47
C ARG A 331 11.44 6.03 -17.53
N ARG A 332 12.70 6.05 -18.02
CA ARG A 332 13.29 5.05 -18.90
C ARG A 332 14.01 3.94 -18.15
N GLY A 333 14.01 3.99 -16.81
CA GLY A 333 14.70 3.03 -15.93
C GLY A 333 16.20 3.27 -15.78
N LYS A 334 16.76 4.40 -16.31
CA LYS A 334 18.16 4.76 -16.11
C LYS A 334 18.35 5.42 -14.75
N PRO A 335 19.44 5.14 -14.02
CA PRO A 335 19.76 5.86 -12.77
C PRO A 335 19.80 7.38 -13.02
N ARG A 336 19.22 8.14 -12.08
CA ARG A 336 19.28 9.62 -12.14
C ARG A 336 20.69 10.12 -11.90
N THR A 337 21.09 11.20 -12.58
CA THR A 337 22.40 11.81 -12.37
C THR A 337 22.46 12.50 -11.01
N PHE A 338 23.45 12.12 -10.20
CA PHE A 338 23.65 12.67 -8.86
C PHE A 338 24.32 14.05 -8.95
N LEU A 339 23.60 15.12 -8.59
CA LEU A 339 24.06 16.52 -8.73
C LEU A 339 25.25 16.85 -7.82
N ASN A 340 25.43 16.13 -6.71
CA ASN A 340 26.47 16.40 -5.74
C ASN A 340 27.70 15.49 -5.90
N MET A 341 27.90 14.90 -7.09
CA MET A 341 29.11 14.12 -7.34
C MET A 341 30.38 14.99 -7.25
N THR A 342 31.48 14.37 -6.86
CA THR A 342 32.79 15.04 -6.71
C THR A 342 33.48 15.30 -8.07
N ASP A 343 33.24 14.43 -9.05
CA ASP A 343 33.77 14.58 -10.41
C ASP A 343 32.91 15.57 -11.21
N LEU A 344 33.35 16.85 -11.21
CA LEU A 344 32.64 17.90 -11.92
C LEU A 344 32.73 17.76 -13.44
N SER A 345 33.78 17.13 -13.97
CA SER A 345 33.91 16.88 -15.42
C SER A 345 32.85 15.89 -15.90
N ARG A 346 32.68 14.84 -15.15
CA ARG A 346 31.60 13.85 -15.40
C ARG A 346 30.23 14.50 -15.25
N LEU A 347 30.01 15.29 -14.17
CA LEU A 347 28.74 15.99 -13.96
C LEU A 347 28.40 16.90 -15.12
N GLN A 348 29.37 17.70 -15.61
CA GLN A 348 29.17 18.58 -16.74
C GLN A 348 28.79 17.82 -18.02
N THR A 349 29.48 16.71 -18.27
CA THR A 349 29.23 15.87 -19.46
C THR A 349 27.82 15.28 -19.42
N GLU A 350 27.44 14.64 -18.30
CA GLU A 350 26.13 14.02 -18.11
C GLU A 350 25.00 15.06 -18.22
N LEU A 351 25.11 16.18 -17.50
CA LEU A 351 24.06 17.21 -17.52
C LEU A 351 23.93 17.89 -18.91
N SER A 352 25.05 18.10 -19.64
CA SER A 352 25.01 18.66 -20.98
C SER A 352 24.26 17.78 -21.98
N GLN A 353 24.33 16.46 -21.81
CA GLN A 353 23.62 15.48 -22.63
C GLN A 353 22.14 15.35 -22.24
N LEU A 354 21.84 15.44 -20.93
CA LEU A 354 20.52 15.21 -20.40
C LEU A 354 19.61 16.43 -20.44
N LEU A 355 20.15 17.63 -20.23
CA LEU A 355 19.41 18.88 -20.12
C LEU A 355 19.87 19.85 -21.22
N SER A 356 20.80 20.76 -20.85
CA SER A 356 21.45 21.65 -21.81
C SER A 356 22.85 22.00 -21.32
N PRO A 357 23.76 22.43 -22.23
CA PRO A 357 25.10 22.91 -21.83
C PRO A 357 25.07 24.09 -20.85
N GLU A 358 24.02 24.92 -20.91
CA GLU A 358 23.86 26.07 -20.01
C GLU A 358 23.46 25.65 -18.62
N VAL A 359 22.49 24.73 -18.49
CA VAL A 359 22.11 24.15 -17.21
C VAL A 359 23.29 23.42 -16.58
N ALA A 360 24.06 22.68 -17.37
CA ALA A 360 25.26 22.00 -16.88
C ALA A 360 26.28 23.00 -16.31
N ARG A 361 26.61 24.08 -17.03
CA ARG A 361 27.50 25.12 -16.56
C ARG A 361 27.00 25.80 -15.29
N PHE A 362 25.71 26.13 -15.25
CA PHE A 362 25.10 26.73 -14.06
C PHE A 362 25.20 25.80 -12.84
N ALA A 363 24.91 24.51 -13.00
CA ALA A 363 25.03 23.53 -11.93
C ALA A 363 26.48 23.39 -11.43
N ILE A 364 27.49 23.45 -12.31
CA ILE A 364 28.89 23.44 -11.91
C ILE A 364 29.23 24.70 -11.08
N PHE A 365 28.85 25.89 -11.55
CA PHE A 365 29.06 27.10 -10.76
C PHE A 365 28.31 27.08 -9.44
N ALA A 366 27.10 26.54 -9.40
CA ALA A 366 26.35 26.33 -8.16
C ALA A 366 27.11 25.41 -7.18
N ARG A 367 27.73 24.34 -7.66
CA ARG A 367 28.60 23.45 -6.88
C ARG A 367 29.87 24.13 -6.38
N GLN A 368 30.43 25.04 -7.15
CA GLN A 368 31.70 25.75 -6.80
C GLN A 368 31.47 26.94 -5.88
N TYR A 369 30.43 27.74 -6.11
CA TYR A 369 30.26 29.04 -5.45
C TYR A 369 28.97 29.16 -4.64
N GLY A 370 28.08 28.15 -4.67
CA GLY A 370 26.81 28.17 -3.97
C GLY A 370 25.69 28.87 -4.72
N LEU A 371 24.48 28.61 -4.25
CA LEU A 371 23.25 29.21 -4.79
C LEU A 371 22.76 30.34 -3.88
N SER A 372 22.19 31.36 -4.48
CA SER A 372 21.43 32.41 -3.79
C SER A 372 20.15 32.75 -4.54
N TYR A 373 19.18 33.33 -3.82
CA TYR A 373 17.86 33.70 -4.38
C TYR A 373 17.63 35.17 -4.14
N PRO A 374 17.67 35.99 -5.20
CA PRO A 374 17.50 37.42 -5.03
C PRO A 374 16.03 37.78 -4.72
N THR A 375 15.87 38.71 -3.79
CA THR A 375 14.60 39.34 -3.49
C THR A 375 14.37 40.57 -4.41
N GLY A 376 14.26 40.35 -5.71
CA GLY A 376 14.08 41.46 -6.68
C GLY A 376 14.35 41.04 -8.11
N GLN A 377 14.33 42.00 -9.05
CA GLN A 377 14.65 41.71 -10.45
C GLN A 377 16.10 41.23 -10.57
N ASN A 378 16.27 40.00 -11.06
CA ASN A 378 17.59 39.40 -11.28
C ASN A 378 18.29 40.06 -12.45
N THR A 379 19.22 40.94 -12.17
CA THR A 379 20.13 41.44 -13.17
C THR A 379 21.31 40.48 -13.33
N SER A 380 21.24 39.56 -14.29
CA SER A 380 22.43 38.82 -14.70
C SER A 380 23.44 39.82 -15.26
N SER A 381 24.69 39.81 -14.73
CA SER A 381 25.77 40.66 -15.25
C SER A 381 26.58 40.00 -16.36
N GLY A 382 26.33 38.74 -16.67
CA GLY A 382 27.03 37.95 -17.65
C GLY A 382 26.16 36.96 -18.40
N ASN A 383 26.58 36.57 -19.61
CA ASN A 383 25.98 35.48 -20.36
C ASN A 383 26.69 34.18 -20.01
N LEU A 384 25.94 33.21 -19.52
CA LEU A 384 26.46 31.90 -19.13
C LEU A 384 27.09 31.12 -20.29
N ALA A 385 26.68 31.41 -21.53
CA ALA A 385 27.20 30.75 -22.71
C ALA A 385 28.67 31.12 -22.99
N ASP A 386 29.10 32.32 -22.56
CA ASP A 386 30.44 32.86 -22.83
C ASP A 386 31.49 32.47 -21.78
N VAL A 387 31.08 31.78 -20.71
CA VAL A 387 31.96 31.44 -19.59
C VAL A 387 32.09 29.93 -19.44
N THR A 388 33.35 29.48 -19.41
CA THR A 388 33.64 28.05 -19.15
C THR A 388 34.04 27.86 -17.70
N PRO A 389 33.40 26.96 -16.95
CA PRO A 389 33.80 26.66 -15.58
C PRO A 389 35.22 26.10 -15.50
N ASP A 390 36.02 26.54 -14.54
CA ASP A 390 37.30 25.91 -14.21
C ASP A 390 37.02 24.66 -13.35
N LEU A 391 37.12 23.49 -13.95
CA LEU A 391 36.81 22.20 -13.31
C LEU A 391 37.87 21.78 -12.25
N SER A 392 38.98 22.52 -12.14
CA SER A 392 39.96 22.32 -11.05
C SER A 392 39.49 22.90 -9.70
N VAL A 393 38.54 23.84 -9.72
CA VAL A 393 37.91 24.37 -8.50
C VAL A 393 36.91 23.34 -7.94
N PRO A 394 37.08 22.90 -6.68
CA PRO A 394 36.25 21.85 -6.12
C PRO A 394 34.79 22.30 -5.91
N GLY A 395 33.85 21.40 -6.08
CA GLY A 395 32.42 21.61 -5.84
C GLY A 395 32.06 21.41 -4.36
N ASN A 396 32.36 22.41 -3.51
CA ASN A 396 32.18 22.33 -2.05
C ASN A 396 30.77 22.71 -1.57
N HIS A 397 29.92 23.24 -2.45
CA HIS A 397 28.58 23.68 -2.12
C HIS A 397 27.56 22.62 -2.58
N PRO A 398 26.91 21.86 -1.67
CA PRO A 398 25.92 20.88 -2.07
C PRO A 398 24.64 21.57 -2.55
N ILE A 399 24.04 21.03 -3.61
CA ILE A 399 22.70 21.39 -4.08
C ILE A 399 21.70 20.60 -3.22
N ALA A 400 20.81 21.31 -2.53
CA ALA A 400 19.88 20.68 -1.58
C ALA A 400 18.81 19.80 -2.30
N ALA A 401 18.30 20.28 -3.42
CA ALA A 401 17.33 19.56 -4.25
C ALA A 401 17.50 19.99 -5.73
N PRO A 402 17.11 19.16 -6.72
CA PRO A 402 17.14 19.58 -8.11
C PRO A 402 16.38 20.89 -8.35
N ALA A 403 15.22 21.06 -7.71
CA ALA A 403 14.42 22.28 -7.79
C ALA A 403 15.14 23.52 -7.29
N SER A 404 16.19 23.40 -6.47
CA SER A 404 16.98 24.54 -5.99
C SER A 404 17.71 25.28 -7.12
N LEU A 405 17.85 24.66 -8.29
CA LEU A 405 18.42 25.32 -9.46
C LEU A 405 17.46 26.31 -10.14
N ILE A 406 16.17 26.26 -9.83
CA ILE A 406 15.14 27.06 -10.50
C ILE A 406 15.18 28.50 -9.98
N GLY A 407 15.28 29.49 -10.88
CA GLY A 407 15.25 30.91 -10.51
C GLY A 407 16.39 31.37 -9.60
N ALA A 408 17.37 30.53 -9.34
CA ALA A 408 18.54 30.84 -8.52
C ALA A 408 19.55 31.70 -9.26
N ILE A 409 20.48 32.30 -8.52
CA ILE A 409 21.65 32.95 -9.07
C ILE A 409 22.92 32.41 -8.45
N VAL A 410 24.03 32.52 -9.18
CA VAL A 410 25.38 32.20 -8.71
C VAL A 410 26.28 33.41 -8.93
N THR A 411 27.06 33.79 -7.89
CA THR A 411 28.06 34.86 -7.99
C THR A 411 29.44 34.24 -8.16
N VAL A 412 30.04 34.45 -9.30
CA VAL A 412 31.35 33.91 -9.67
C VAL A 412 32.41 35.02 -9.57
N PRO A 413 33.49 34.81 -8.77
CA PRO A 413 34.60 35.75 -8.73
C PRO A 413 35.30 35.86 -10.11
N SER A 414 35.59 37.07 -10.53
CA SER A 414 36.36 37.37 -11.76
C SER A 414 37.48 38.40 -11.47
N PRO A 415 38.58 38.42 -12.23
CA PRO A 415 39.65 39.41 -12.03
C PRO A 415 39.14 40.85 -12.18
N SER A 416 38.04 41.09 -12.89
CA SER A 416 37.42 42.40 -13.09
C SER A 416 36.30 42.72 -12.10
N GLY A 417 36.06 41.87 -11.09
CA GLY A 417 34.95 41.96 -10.14
C GLY A 417 34.12 40.68 -10.10
N SER A 418 32.99 40.67 -9.37
CA SER A 418 32.10 39.53 -9.33
C SER A 418 31.11 39.57 -10.48
N MET A 419 30.91 38.44 -11.15
CA MET A 419 29.88 38.24 -12.17
C MET A 419 28.70 37.45 -11.58
N VAL A 420 27.48 37.88 -11.87
CA VAL A 420 26.26 37.21 -11.44
C VAL A 420 25.63 36.50 -12.63
N PHE A 421 25.39 35.23 -12.49
CA PHE A 421 24.70 34.40 -13.49
C PHE A 421 23.35 33.94 -12.94
N ALA A 422 22.30 34.19 -13.71
CA ALA A 422 20.98 33.67 -13.38
C ALA A 422 20.80 32.25 -13.92
N SER A 423 19.99 31.49 -13.25
CA SER A 423 19.59 30.14 -13.70
C SER A 423 18.99 30.20 -15.13
N PRO A 424 19.37 29.26 -16.00
CA PRO A 424 18.71 29.10 -17.29
C PRO A 424 17.30 28.50 -17.18
N ILE A 425 16.92 27.99 -16.00
CA ILE A 425 15.57 27.43 -15.75
C ILE A 425 14.76 28.44 -14.95
N ARG A 426 13.80 29.11 -15.61
CA ARG A 426 12.99 30.19 -14.99
C ARG A 426 11.51 29.93 -15.15
N PRO A 427 10.69 30.22 -14.12
CA PRO A 427 9.24 30.01 -14.20
C PRO A 427 8.55 30.81 -15.30
N GLU A 428 9.12 31.93 -15.74
CA GLU A 428 8.61 32.79 -16.79
C GLU A 428 8.91 32.30 -18.23
N ASP A 429 9.78 31.31 -18.39
CA ASP A 429 10.15 30.79 -19.71
C ASP A 429 9.03 29.93 -20.30
N THR A 430 8.82 30.07 -21.61
CA THR A 430 7.75 29.34 -22.34
C THR A 430 7.91 27.82 -22.29
N ASP A 431 9.14 27.31 -22.15
CA ASP A 431 9.46 25.88 -22.06
C ASP A 431 9.75 25.42 -20.61
N PHE A 432 9.35 26.23 -19.63
CA PHE A 432 9.61 25.93 -18.21
C PHE A 432 9.11 24.55 -17.81
N ALA A 433 7.91 24.16 -18.21
CA ALA A 433 7.32 22.86 -17.84
C ALA A 433 8.17 21.68 -18.35
N GLY A 434 8.68 21.76 -19.60
CA GLY A 434 9.54 20.73 -20.17
C GLY A 434 10.91 20.66 -19.49
N GLN A 435 11.50 21.81 -19.19
CA GLN A 435 12.78 21.90 -18.46
C GLN A 435 12.65 21.38 -17.02
N LEU A 436 11.61 21.79 -16.30
CA LEU A 436 11.31 21.32 -14.96
C LEU A 436 11.12 19.80 -14.93
N PHE A 437 10.30 19.29 -15.86
CA PHE A 437 10.08 17.85 -15.98
C PHE A 437 11.40 17.11 -16.22
N SER A 438 12.22 17.57 -17.18
CA SER A 438 13.51 16.95 -17.49
C SER A 438 14.48 17.01 -16.32
N LEU A 439 14.53 18.13 -15.60
CA LEU A 439 15.36 18.29 -14.40
C LEU A 439 14.95 17.29 -13.30
N MET A 440 13.67 17.24 -12.98
CA MET A 440 13.15 16.40 -11.87
C MET A 440 13.18 14.90 -12.20
N ASP A 441 12.96 14.54 -13.47
CA ASP A 441 12.99 13.13 -13.92
C ASP A 441 14.41 12.57 -13.95
N ARG A 442 15.41 13.37 -14.39
CA ARG A 442 16.73 12.86 -14.73
C ARG A 442 17.82 13.14 -13.70
N THR A 443 17.56 13.99 -12.70
CA THR A 443 18.56 14.35 -11.69
C THR A 443 18.10 14.06 -10.28
N THR A 444 19.07 13.91 -9.37
CA THR A 444 18.84 13.61 -7.97
C THR A 444 19.93 14.22 -7.06
N THR A 445 19.59 14.45 -5.82
CA THR A 445 20.55 14.78 -4.74
C THR A 445 20.68 13.65 -3.72
N ILE A 446 20.08 12.48 -4.00
CA ILE A 446 20.05 11.29 -3.16
C ILE A 446 20.93 10.23 -3.81
N THR A 447 21.80 9.59 -3.04
CA THR A 447 22.73 8.56 -3.51
C THR A 447 22.16 7.14 -3.47
N GLN A 448 21.11 6.92 -2.69
CA GLN A 448 20.46 5.63 -2.53
C GLN A 448 19.70 5.25 -3.80
N ASP A 449 19.65 3.95 -4.08
CA ASP A 449 18.91 3.40 -5.22
C ASP A 449 17.39 3.57 -5.09
N GLN A 450 16.92 3.82 -3.86
CA GLN A 450 15.52 4.08 -3.56
C GLN A 450 15.37 5.41 -2.82
N ILE A 451 14.32 6.16 -3.17
CA ILE A 451 13.92 7.40 -2.52
C ILE A 451 12.66 7.09 -1.71
N THR A 452 12.74 7.19 -0.39
CA THR A 452 11.62 6.97 0.52
C THR A 452 10.76 8.23 0.64
N GLY A 453 9.48 8.05 0.96
CA GLY A 453 8.60 9.10 1.44
C GLY A 453 8.10 10.10 0.40
N ARG A 454 8.34 9.91 -0.89
CA ARG A 454 7.72 10.74 -1.93
C ARG A 454 6.24 10.46 -2.01
N ILE A 455 5.44 11.52 -2.09
CA ILE A 455 3.97 11.43 -2.19
C ILE A 455 3.55 11.54 -3.65
N ASN A 456 2.79 10.54 -4.12
CA ASN A 456 2.18 10.57 -5.44
C ASN A 456 0.94 11.47 -5.44
N ILE A 457 1.08 12.68 -5.95
CA ILE A 457 0.02 13.69 -5.97
C ILE A 457 -1.22 13.31 -6.79
N LEU A 458 -1.07 12.36 -7.73
CA LEU A 458 -2.18 11.89 -8.57
C LEU A 458 -3.11 10.91 -7.84
N GLU A 459 -2.63 10.26 -6.78
CA GLU A 459 -3.37 9.20 -6.07
C GLU A 459 -3.56 9.48 -4.59
N ALA A 460 -2.80 10.43 -4.04
CA ALA A 460 -2.87 10.74 -2.62
C ALA A 460 -4.21 11.41 -2.26
N HIS A 461 -4.74 11.00 -1.11
CA HIS A 461 -5.92 11.60 -0.51
C HIS A 461 -5.71 13.10 -0.21
N GLN A 462 -6.77 13.90 -0.24
CA GLN A 462 -6.65 15.33 0.06
C GLN A 462 -6.06 15.63 1.45
N LEU A 463 -6.36 14.81 2.46
CA LEU A 463 -5.78 14.94 3.80
C LEU A 463 -4.25 14.73 3.78
N VAL A 464 -3.78 13.76 3.00
CA VAL A 464 -2.35 13.47 2.80
C VAL A 464 -1.67 14.64 2.09
N LEU A 465 -2.27 15.14 1.00
CA LEU A 465 -1.73 16.30 0.27
C LEU A 465 -1.69 17.54 1.17
N GLY A 466 -2.76 17.81 1.92
CA GLY A 466 -2.84 18.92 2.86
C GLY A 466 -1.84 18.84 4.01
N SER A 467 -1.33 17.64 4.33
CA SER A 467 -0.32 17.42 5.37
C SER A 467 1.09 17.79 4.93
N ILE A 468 1.33 17.97 3.63
CA ILE A 468 2.66 18.33 3.10
C ILE A 468 3.05 19.72 3.60
N PRO A 469 4.24 19.90 4.20
CA PRO A 469 4.69 21.21 4.67
C PRO A 469 4.69 22.26 3.55
N GLY A 470 4.03 23.39 3.80
CA GLY A 470 3.90 24.47 2.82
C GLY A 470 2.73 24.33 1.83
N MET A 471 1.95 23.25 1.92
CA MET A 471 0.71 23.13 1.14
C MET A 471 -0.32 24.13 1.65
N THR A 472 -0.79 25.02 0.75
CA THR A 472 -1.91 25.93 1.05
C THR A 472 -3.22 25.35 0.54
N ASP A 473 -4.35 25.79 1.10
CA ASP A 473 -5.66 25.31 0.69
C ASP A 473 -5.97 25.68 -0.79
N GLU A 474 -5.43 26.82 -1.27
CA GLU A 474 -5.57 27.23 -2.68
C GLU A 474 -4.79 26.29 -3.61
N LEU A 475 -3.55 25.95 -3.25
CA LEU A 475 -2.73 25.03 -4.02
C LEU A 475 -3.32 23.61 -4.02
N LEU A 476 -3.79 23.17 -2.85
CA LEU A 476 -4.47 21.88 -2.71
C LEU A 476 -5.70 21.80 -3.63
N THR A 477 -6.55 22.84 -3.63
CA THR A 477 -7.73 22.91 -4.49
C THR A 477 -7.37 22.87 -5.97
N GLN A 478 -6.31 23.58 -6.38
CA GLN A 478 -5.82 23.57 -7.76
C GLN A 478 -5.30 22.19 -8.20
N ILE A 479 -4.56 21.51 -7.33
CA ILE A 479 -4.03 20.15 -7.61
C ILE A 479 -5.20 19.18 -7.80
N ILE A 480 -6.19 19.21 -6.91
CA ILE A 480 -7.36 18.32 -6.99
C ILE A 480 -8.16 18.61 -8.26
N ALA A 481 -8.44 19.87 -8.58
CA ALA A 481 -9.18 20.23 -9.78
C ALA A 481 -8.48 19.79 -11.08
N GLN A 482 -7.15 19.91 -11.14
CA GLN A 482 -6.38 19.43 -12.30
C GLN A 482 -6.35 17.90 -12.40
N ARG A 483 -6.26 17.21 -11.27
CA ARG A 483 -6.31 15.74 -11.21
C ARG A 483 -7.62 15.21 -11.77
N ASP A 484 -8.73 15.75 -11.30
CA ASP A 484 -10.08 15.32 -11.68
C ASP A 484 -10.37 15.64 -13.17
N GLY A 485 -9.88 16.77 -13.69
CA GLY A 485 -9.96 17.11 -15.11
C GLY A 485 -9.17 16.15 -16.02
N SER A 486 -8.01 15.68 -15.56
CA SER A 486 -7.18 14.75 -16.34
C SER A 486 -7.73 13.32 -16.37
N ASP A 487 -8.45 12.90 -15.34
CA ASP A 487 -9.09 11.58 -15.30
C ASP A 487 -10.35 11.53 -16.18
N ALA A 488 -11.08 12.63 -16.31
CA ALA A 488 -12.22 12.74 -17.23
C ALA A 488 -11.77 12.63 -18.70
N GLU A 489 -10.66 13.28 -19.09
CA GLU A 489 -10.11 13.17 -20.45
C GLU A 489 -9.57 11.77 -20.80
N ARG A 490 -9.16 10.97 -19.79
CA ARG A 490 -8.67 9.60 -19.99
C ARG A 490 -9.78 8.55 -20.10
N GLN A 491 -10.99 8.87 -19.64
CA GLN A 491 -12.15 7.98 -19.78
C GLN A 491 -12.84 8.12 -21.13
N ASP A 492 -12.64 9.23 -21.85
CA ASP A 492 -13.22 9.50 -23.17
C ASP A 492 -12.31 9.08 -24.35
N THR A 493 -11.12 8.51 -24.08
CA THR A 493 -10.19 7.98 -25.09
C THR A 493 -9.97 6.49 -24.91
#